data_66f2c7d9631a50908e00aa774fee15fc
#
_entry.id   66f2c7d9631a50908e00aa774fee15fc
#
_cell.length_a   1.000
_cell.length_b   1.000
_cell.length_c   1.000
_cell.angle_alpha   90.00
_cell.angle_beta   90.00
_cell.angle_gamma   90.00
#
_symmetry.space_group_name_H-M   'P 1'
#
loop_
_entity.id
_entity.type
_entity.pdbx_description
1 polymer ?
#
loop_
_entity_poly.entity_id
_entity_poly.type
_entity_poly.pdbx_seq_one_letter_code
_entity_poly.pdbx_strand_id
1 'polypeptide(L)'
;RQGNNCAIGNAYPTFEKPRKYLAPGLFGPCGYGFPSILGAKIGCPDTPVIGFAGDGAFGISMNEMSSCAREEWPAITMVIFRNYQWGAEKRNTTLWFDNNFVGTELDPELSFAKVADACGLKGVTVRTMEETTEAIKKSCEDQKKGITTFIEVILNQELGEPFRRDAMKKPVRVAGINKKDMRPQKSLNG
;
A
#
# COMPACT_ATOMS: atom_id res chain seq x y z
N ARG A 1 -3.35 -4.62 -2.62
CA ARG A 1 -3.69 -3.22 -2.67
C ARG A 1 -4.38 -2.77 -1.40
N GLN A 2 -3.98 -1.66 -0.75
CA GLN A 2 -4.42 -1.32 0.61
C GLN A 2 -4.47 0.18 0.87
N GLY A 3 -5.30 0.59 1.83
CA GLY A 3 -5.51 1.97 2.20
C GLY A 3 -6.08 2.80 1.04
N ASN A 4 -5.70 4.04 0.91
CA ASN A 4 -6.13 4.93 -0.18
C ASN A 4 -5.87 4.35 -1.57
N ASN A 5 -4.83 3.51 -1.73
CA ASN A 5 -4.52 2.85 -2.98
C ASN A 5 -5.63 1.90 -3.46
N CYS A 6 -6.45 1.36 -2.57
CA CYS A 6 -7.60 0.54 -2.94
C CYS A 6 -8.64 1.32 -3.72
N ALA A 7 -8.99 2.49 -3.24
CA ALA A 7 -9.99 3.34 -3.87
C ALA A 7 -9.50 3.90 -5.21
N ILE A 8 -8.29 4.45 -5.21
CA ILE A 8 -7.68 5.07 -6.40
C ILE A 8 -7.52 4.05 -7.53
N GLY A 9 -6.97 2.87 -7.26
CA GLY A 9 -6.80 1.89 -8.30
C GLY A 9 -8.10 1.23 -8.76
N ASN A 10 -9.23 1.27 -8.02
CA ASN A 10 -10.52 0.89 -8.57
C ASN A 10 -11.02 1.90 -9.62
N ALA A 11 -10.55 3.15 -9.52
CA ALA A 11 -10.97 4.21 -10.41
C ALA A 11 -10.14 4.31 -11.70
N TYR A 12 -8.84 4.01 -11.63
CA TYR A 12 -7.90 4.31 -12.72
C TYR A 12 -7.38 3.10 -13.52
N PRO A 13 -7.12 1.90 -12.94
CA PRO A 13 -6.62 0.80 -13.74
C PRO A 13 -7.64 0.30 -14.76
N THR A 14 -7.15 0.06 -15.95
CA THR A 14 -7.91 -0.58 -17.04
C THR A 14 -7.43 -2.01 -17.22
N PHE A 15 -8.37 -2.95 -17.31
CA PHE A 15 -8.08 -4.38 -17.49
C PHE A 15 -8.78 -4.87 -18.75
N GLU A 16 -8.02 -5.41 -19.68
CA GLU A 16 -8.54 -5.98 -20.93
C GLU A 16 -9.20 -7.35 -20.75
N LYS A 17 -8.83 -8.07 -19.69
CA LYS A 17 -9.31 -9.41 -19.38
C LYS A 17 -9.90 -9.48 -17.98
N PRO A 18 -10.99 -10.24 -17.77
CA PRO A 18 -11.58 -10.42 -16.45
C PRO A 18 -10.64 -11.18 -15.50
N ARG A 19 -10.88 -11.03 -14.20
CA ARG A 19 -10.13 -11.73 -13.12
C ARG A 19 -8.64 -11.42 -13.09
N LYS A 20 -8.24 -10.24 -13.56
CA LYS A 20 -6.83 -9.79 -13.52
C LYS A 20 -6.53 -8.81 -12.38
N TYR A 21 -7.50 -8.59 -11.51
CA TYR A 21 -7.38 -7.65 -10.40
C TYR A 21 -7.88 -8.26 -9.10
N LEU A 22 -7.05 -8.17 -8.06
CA LEU A 22 -7.36 -8.59 -6.70
C LEU A 22 -7.33 -7.37 -5.76
N ALA A 23 -8.32 -7.25 -4.92
CA ALA A 23 -8.41 -6.24 -3.89
C ALA A 23 -9.07 -6.82 -2.63
N PRO A 24 -8.79 -6.28 -1.42
CA PRO A 24 -9.28 -6.84 -0.16
C PRO A 24 -10.80 -6.67 0.06
N GLY A 25 -11.54 -6.14 -0.89
CA GLY A 25 -12.98 -5.94 -0.80
C GLY A 25 -13.39 -4.82 0.18
N LEU A 26 -14.58 -4.96 0.77
CA LEU A 26 -15.18 -3.93 1.62
C LEU A 26 -14.46 -3.73 2.94
N PHE A 27 -13.96 -4.79 3.55
CA PHE A 27 -13.26 -4.71 4.83
C PHE A 27 -11.90 -4.01 4.73
N GLY A 28 -11.20 -4.15 3.61
CA GLY A 28 -9.95 -3.45 3.31
C GLY A 28 -8.81 -3.70 4.31
N PRO A 29 -8.54 -4.94 4.77
CA PRO A 29 -7.52 -5.19 5.78
C PRO A 29 -6.13 -4.76 5.30
N CYS A 30 -5.42 -3.99 6.12
CA CYS A 30 -4.02 -3.68 5.89
C CYS A 30 -3.16 -4.94 6.02
N GLY A 31 -2.06 -5.07 5.22
CA GLY A 31 -1.24 -6.29 5.14
C GLY A 31 -1.68 -7.30 4.07
N TYR A 32 -2.86 -7.13 3.44
CA TYR A 32 -3.38 -8.07 2.43
C TYR A 32 -2.57 -8.08 1.12
N GLY A 33 -2.13 -6.91 0.65
CA GLY A 33 -1.62 -6.73 -0.72
C GLY A 33 -0.41 -7.58 -1.05
N PHE A 34 0.56 -7.65 -0.15
CA PHE A 34 1.81 -8.36 -0.38
C PHE A 34 1.63 -9.90 -0.35
N PRO A 35 1.09 -10.51 0.71
CA PRO A 35 0.92 -11.97 0.72
C PRO A 35 -0.01 -12.47 -0.40
N SER A 36 -1.01 -11.68 -0.78
CA SER A 36 -1.96 -12.09 -1.82
C SER A 36 -1.35 -12.23 -3.21
N ILE A 37 -0.32 -11.45 -3.54
CA ILE A 37 0.35 -11.57 -4.84
C ILE A 37 1.23 -12.82 -4.94
N LEU A 38 1.74 -13.32 -3.83
CA LEU A 38 2.42 -14.62 -3.79
C LEU A 38 1.45 -15.74 -4.20
N GLY A 39 0.27 -15.78 -3.56
CA GLY A 39 -0.77 -16.73 -3.92
C GLY A 39 -1.25 -16.56 -5.38
N ALA A 40 -1.39 -15.32 -5.84
CA ALA A 40 -1.77 -15.03 -7.23
C ALA A 40 -0.73 -15.56 -8.22
N LYS A 41 0.56 -15.43 -7.91
CA LYS A 41 1.64 -15.92 -8.78
C LYS A 41 1.71 -17.44 -8.79
N ILE A 42 1.45 -18.11 -7.67
CA ILE A 42 1.34 -19.58 -7.62
C ILE A 42 0.19 -20.06 -8.51
N GLY A 43 -0.96 -19.37 -8.44
CA GLY A 43 -2.12 -19.70 -9.28
C GLY A 43 -2.00 -19.31 -10.76
N CYS A 44 -1.07 -18.42 -11.10
CA CYS A 44 -0.83 -17.94 -12.47
C CYS A 44 0.68 -17.82 -12.76
N PRO A 45 1.43 -18.91 -12.80
CA PRO A 45 2.90 -18.90 -12.84
C PRO A 45 3.47 -18.18 -14.08
N ASP A 46 2.83 -18.30 -15.22
CA ASP A 46 3.28 -17.73 -16.50
C ASP A 46 2.90 -16.24 -16.69
N THR A 47 2.10 -15.69 -15.79
CA THR A 47 1.65 -14.29 -15.89
C THR A 47 2.46 -13.43 -14.93
N PRO A 48 2.98 -12.27 -15.35
CA PRO A 48 3.56 -11.30 -14.42
C PRO A 48 2.54 -10.86 -13.38
N VAL A 49 2.93 -10.87 -12.11
CA VAL A 49 2.10 -10.44 -10.99
C VAL A 49 2.73 -9.24 -10.32
N ILE A 50 1.96 -8.15 -10.22
CA ILE A 50 2.40 -6.90 -9.63
C ILE A 50 1.48 -6.54 -8.46
N GLY A 51 2.07 -6.32 -7.29
CA GLY A 51 1.37 -5.81 -6.11
C GLY A 51 1.58 -4.33 -5.92
N PHE A 52 0.60 -3.66 -5.31
CA PHE A 52 0.68 -2.27 -4.92
C PHE A 52 0.27 -2.11 -3.45
N ALA A 53 1.08 -1.42 -2.67
CA ALA A 53 0.73 -1.05 -1.29
C ALA A 53 1.35 0.30 -0.91
N GLY A 54 0.75 0.98 0.06
CA GLY A 54 1.42 2.05 0.79
C GLY A 54 2.43 1.46 1.77
N ASP A 55 3.37 2.27 2.20
CA ASP A 55 4.45 1.88 3.12
C ASP A 55 3.94 1.34 4.46
N GLY A 56 2.96 1.99 5.08
CA GLY A 56 2.36 1.49 6.31
C GLY A 56 1.71 0.12 6.14
N ALA A 57 0.92 -0.06 5.08
CA ALA A 57 0.26 -1.32 4.79
C ALA A 57 1.25 -2.44 4.41
N PHE A 58 2.31 -2.11 3.69
CA PHE A 58 3.36 -3.05 3.35
C PHE A 58 4.16 -3.47 4.59
N GLY A 59 4.48 -2.52 5.47
CA GLY A 59 5.23 -2.77 6.70
C GLY A 59 4.60 -3.82 7.61
N ILE A 60 3.27 -4.00 7.59
CA ILE A 60 2.57 -5.02 8.38
C ILE A 60 2.99 -6.45 8.01
N SER A 61 3.26 -6.70 6.73
CA SER A 61 3.63 -8.03 6.23
C SER A 61 5.04 -8.08 5.61
N MET A 62 5.88 -7.11 5.92
CA MET A 62 7.25 -7.00 5.40
C MET A 62 8.11 -8.23 5.70
N ASN A 63 7.86 -8.92 6.82
CA ASN A 63 8.52 -10.16 7.19
C ASN A 63 8.42 -11.26 6.11
N GLU A 64 7.37 -11.24 5.26
CA GLU A 64 7.21 -12.19 4.16
C GLU A 64 8.23 -11.99 3.03
N MET A 65 9.05 -10.94 3.08
CA MET A 65 10.22 -10.82 2.19
C MET A 65 11.17 -12.01 2.35
N SER A 66 11.35 -12.50 3.57
CA SER A 66 12.17 -13.69 3.81
C SER A 66 11.61 -14.94 3.15
N SER A 67 10.29 -15.06 3.05
CA SER A 67 9.64 -16.13 2.30
C SER A 67 9.91 -16.01 0.80
N CYS A 68 9.84 -14.77 0.26
CA CYS A 68 10.10 -14.51 -1.16
C CYS A 68 11.54 -14.80 -1.60
N ALA A 69 12.48 -14.78 -0.65
CA ALA A 69 13.90 -15.06 -0.92
C ALA A 69 14.21 -16.57 -1.09
N ARG A 70 13.24 -17.42 -0.82
CA ARG A 70 13.39 -18.87 -0.97
C ARG A 70 13.24 -19.26 -2.46
N GLU A 71 14.13 -20.11 -2.94
CA GLU A 71 14.19 -20.50 -4.35
C GLU A 71 12.92 -21.18 -4.89
N GLU A 72 12.17 -21.84 -4.03
CA GLU A 72 10.91 -22.51 -4.41
C GLU A 72 9.73 -21.55 -4.65
N TRP A 73 9.86 -20.27 -4.31
CA TRP A 73 8.80 -19.30 -4.51
C TRP A 73 8.90 -18.61 -5.88
N PRO A 74 7.77 -18.45 -6.58
CA PRO A 74 7.77 -17.81 -7.88
C PRO A 74 8.03 -16.31 -7.77
N ALA A 75 8.73 -15.74 -8.75
CA ALA A 75 9.11 -14.34 -8.77
C ALA A 75 7.89 -13.39 -8.95
N ILE A 76 7.89 -12.33 -8.18
CA ILE A 76 6.85 -11.29 -8.16
C ILE A 76 7.45 -9.88 -8.28
N THR A 77 6.60 -8.89 -8.51
CA THR A 77 6.94 -7.48 -8.36
C THR A 77 6.06 -6.83 -7.31
N MET A 78 6.66 -6.15 -6.34
CA MET A 78 5.94 -5.35 -5.35
C MET A 78 6.30 -3.88 -5.49
N VAL A 79 5.30 -3.02 -5.69
CA VAL A 79 5.43 -1.56 -5.76
C VAL A 79 4.94 -0.97 -4.45
N ILE A 80 5.82 -0.26 -3.75
CA ILE A 80 5.57 0.32 -2.43
C ILE A 80 5.56 1.83 -2.57
N PHE A 81 4.40 2.45 -2.36
CA PHE A 81 4.26 3.90 -2.34
C PHE A 81 4.70 4.44 -0.98
N ARG A 82 5.86 5.08 -0.95
CA ARG A 82 6.56 5.53 0.25
C ARG A 82 6.32 7.01 0.48
N ASN A 83 5.34 7.35 1.31
CA ASN A 83 5.07 8.73 1.73
C ASN A 83 5.34 8.98 3.22
N TYR A 84 5.94 8.02 3.93
CA TYR A 84 6.39 8.12 5.33
C TYR A 84 5.25 8.36 6.33
N GLN A 85 4.02 7.97 6.01
CA GLN A 85 2.89 8.22 6.89
C GLN A 85 1.71 7.28 6.61
N TRP A 86 0.90 7.08 7.64
CA TRP A 86 -0.45 6.54 7.50
C TRP A 86 -1.39 7.62 6.95
N GLY A 87 -1.32 7.86 5.65
CA GLY A 87 -1.98 9.00 5.02
C GLY A 87 -3.50 9.01 5.15
N ALA A 88 -4.15 7.85 5.16
CA ALA A 88 -5.60 7.74 5.35
C ALA A 88 -5.99 8.14 6.78
N GLU A 89 -5.27 7.65 7.77
CA GLU A 89 -5.48 7.93 9.20
C GLU A 89 -5.15 9.39 9.52
N LYS A 90 -4.05 9.91 8.99
CA LYS A 90 -3.67 11.31 9.14
C LYS A 90 -4.73 12.24 8.58
N ARG A 91 -5.30 11.91 7.42
CA ARG A 91 -6.41 12.65 6.84
C ARG A 91 -7.67 12.59 7.70
N ASN A 92 -8.02 11.42 8.22
CA ASN A 92 -9.16 11.29 9.14
C ASN A 92 -8.95 12.13 10.41
N THR A 93 -7.73 12.18 10.91
CA THR A 93 -7.36 13.01 12.06
C THR A 93 -7.52 14.50 11.76
N THR A 94 -7.15 14.95 10.57
CA THR A 94 -7.41 16.34 10.13
C THR A 94 -8.89 16.68 10.11
N LEU A 95 -9.75 15.73 9.76
CA LEU A 95 -11.19 15.99 9.63
C LEU A 95 -11.98 15.90 10.92
N TRP A 96 -11.55 15.02 11.82
CA TRP A 96 -12.37 14.60 12.96
C TRP A 96 -11.74 14.94 14.32
N PHE A 97 -10.42 15.23 14.35
CA PHE A 97 -9.64 15.36 15.59
C PHE A 97 -8.72 16.57 15.61
N ASP A 98 -9.08 17.65 14.92
CA ASP A 98 -8.39 18.95 14.94
C ASP A 98 -6.85 18.84 14.74
N ASN A 99 -6.41 17.99 13.82
CA ASN A 99 -4.99 17.73 13.54
C ASN A 99 -4.19 17.15 14.73
N ASN A 100 -4.83 16.52 15.68
CA ASN A 100 -4.13 15.83 16.77
C ASN A 100 -3.56 14.50 16.25
N PHE A 101 -2.39 14.55 15.62
CA PHE A 101 -1.73 13.41 14.99
C PHE A 101 -1.04 12.52 16.02
N VAL A 102 -1.47 11.28 16.14
CA VAL A 102 -0.88 10.26 17.02
C VAL A 102 -0.58 9.01 16.20
N GLY A 103 0.71 8.61 16.14
CA GLY A 103 1.14 7.38 15.47
C GLY A 103 0.93 7.36 13.96
N THR A 104 0.80 8.52 13.31
CA THR A 104 0.57 8.62 11.87
C THR A 104 1.84 8.70 11.04
N GLU A 105 2.96 9.06 11.65
CA GLU A 105 4.26 9.16 10.98
C GLU A 105 4.97 7.81 10.99
N LEU A 106 5.67 7.51 9.91
CA LEU A 106 6.53 6.33 9.78
C LEU A 106 7.99 6.76 9.74
N ASP A 107 8.87 5.83 10.14
CA ASP A 107 10.31 6.06 10.20
C ASP A 107 10.86 6.48 8.82
N PRO A 108 11.47 7.67 8.68
CA PRO A 108 12.03 8.15 7.43
C PRO A 108 13.31 7.41 7.00
N GLU A 109 14.04 6.81 7.94
CA GLU A 109 15.33 6.15 7.69
C GLU A 109 15.17 4.73 7.12
N LEU A 110 14.01 4.10 7.35
CA LEU A 110 13.74 2.78 6.79
C LEU A 110 13.63 2.85 5.27
N SER A 111 14.35 1.98 4.55
CA SER A 111 14.17 1.75 3.11
C SER A 111 13.78 0.29 2.86
N PHE A 112 12.63 0.09 2.26
CA PHE A 112 12.15 -1.24 1.90
C PHE A 112 12.98 -1.86 0.76
N ALA A 113 13.51 -1.04 -0.14
CA ALA A 113 14.44 -1.50 -1.18
C ALA A 113 15.71 -2.09 -0.57
N LYS A 114 16.31 -1.41 0.41
CA LYS A 114 17.49 -1.93 1.13
C LYS A 114 17.18 -3.20 1.92
N VAL A 115 16.00 -3.29 2.51
CA VAL A 115 15.56 -4.51 3.21
C VAL A 115 15.43 -5.67 2.22
N ALA A 116 14.88 -5.43 1.03
CA ALA A 116 14.81 -6.44 -0.02
C ALA A 116 16.21 -6.93 -0.44
N ASP A 117 17.15 -6.02 -0.65
CA ASP A 117 18.55 -6.37 -0.97
C ASP A 117 19.18 -7.18 0.16
N ALA A 118 18.96 -6.83 1.42
CA ALA A 118 19.46 -7.57 2.57
C ALA A 118 18.87 -8.98 2.69
N CYS A 119 17.67 -9.21 2.14
CA CYS A 119 17.04 -10.53 2.03
C CYS A 119 17.52 -11.32 0.78
N GLY A 120 18.44 -10.78 -0.02
CA GLY A 120 18.88 -11.42 -1.28
C GLY A 120 17.92 -11.23 -2.46
N LEU A 121 16.95 -10.31 -2.32
CA LEU A 121 15.99 -9.93 -3.35
C LEU A 121 16.50 -8.69 -4.10
N LYS A 122 15.77 -8.26 -5.12
CA LYS A 122 16.11 -7.04 -5.84
C LYS A 122 15.32 -5.84 -5.33
N GLY A 123 15.99 -4.88 -4.69
CA GLY A 123 15.45 -3.59 -4.29
C GLY A 123 15.71 -2.50 -5.34
N VAL A 124 14.73 -1.64 -5.59
CA VAL A 124 14.85 -0.50 -6.49
C VAL A 124 14.15 0.70 -5.88
N THR A 125 14.83 1.82 -5.74
CA THR A 125 14.23 3.09 -5.29
C THR A 125 14.06 4.02 -6.48
N VAL A 126 12.86 4.58 -6.66
CA VAL A 126 12.50 5.47 -7.76
C VAL A 126 11.81 6.74 -7.23
N ARG A 127 11.91 7.84 -7.97
CA ARG A 127 11.41 9.16 -7.54
C ARG A 127 10.55 9.87 -8.59
N THR A 128 10.55 9.40 -9.83
CA THR A 128 9.77 9.98 -10.92
C THR A 128 8.82 8.97 -11.54
N MET A 129 7.85 9.43 -12.30
CA MET A 129 6.93 8.57 -13.06
C MET A 129 7.65 7.76 -14.12
N GLU A 130 8.64 8.37 -14.77
CA GLU A 130 9.46 7.76 -15.80
C GLU A 130 10.26 6.59 -15.21
N GLU A 131 10.99 6.85 -14.12
CA GLU A 131 11.74 5.81 -13.38
C GLU A 131 10.83 4.68 -12.91
N THR A 132 9.64 5.03 -12.39
CA THR A 132 8.66 4.04 -11.92
C THR A 132 8.18 3.17 -13.08
N THR A 133 7.86 3.77 -14.22
CA THR A 133 7.40 3.06 -15.41
C THR A 133 8.46 2.09 -15.92
N GLU A 134 9.71 2.54 -16.03
CA GLU A 134 10.82 1.69 -16.49
C GLU A 134 11.13 0.58 -15.49
N ALA A 135 11.11 0.86 -14.19
CA ALA A 135 11.31 -0.14 -13.14
C ALA A 135 10.23 -1.25 -13.19
N ILE A 136 8.96 -0.87 -13.38
CA ILE A 136 7.86 -1.84 -13.52
C ILE A 136 8.03 -2.69 -14.79
N LYS A 137 8.32 -2.10 -15.94
CA LYS A 137 8.57 -2.85 -17.19
C LYS A 137 9.70 -3.85 -17.01
N LYS A 138 10.82 -3.38 -16.48
CA LYS A 138 12.00 -4.23 -16.23
C LYS A 138 11.69 -5.35 -15.24
N SER A 139 10.95 -5.07 -14.18
CA SER A 139 10.58 -6.09 -13.20
C SER A 139 9.69 -7.19 -13.76
N CYS A 140 8.84 -6.90 -14.76
CA CYS A 140 8.06 -7.91 -15.47
C CYS A 140 8.96 -8.85 -16.29
N GLU A 141 10.01 -8.33 -16.89
CA GLU A 141 11.02 -9.16 -17.58
C GLU A 141 11.89 -9.96 -16.58
N ASP A 142 12.21 -9.36 -15.46
CA ASP A 142 12.96 -10.00 -14.37
C ASP A 142 12.16 -11.17 -13.78
N GLN A 143 10.84 -11.08 -13.66
CA GLN A 143 9.99 -12.21 -13.22
C GLN A 143 10.13 -13.45 -14.13
N LYS A 144 10.30 -13.27 -15.43
CA LYS A 144 10.53 -14.38 -16.37
C LYS A 144 11.87 -15.10 -16.11
N LYS A 145 12.79 -14.43 -15.42
CA LYS A 145 14.11 -14.94 -15.04
C LYS A 145 14.16 -15.43 -13.59
N GLY A 146 13.01 -15.50 -12.91
CA GLY A 146 12.94 -15.90 -11.52
C GLY A 146 13.37 -14.81 -10.52
N ILE A 147 13.44 -13.54 -10.93
CA ILE A 147 13.91 -12.45 -10.08
C ILE A 147 12.72 -11.69 -9.50
N THR A 148 12.56 -11.75 -8.17
CA THR A 148 11.60 -10.94 -7.42
C THR A 148 12.14 -9.52 -7.21
N THR A 149 11.30 -8.51 -7.50
CA THR A 149 11.70 -7.11 -7.41
C THR A 149 10.75 -6.32 -6.49
N PHE A 150 11.33 -5.55 -5.57
CA PHE A 150 10.64 -4.57 -4.74
C PHE A 150 10.98 -3.17 -5.21
N ILE A 151 9.97 -2.42 -5.63
CA ILE A 151 10.12 -1.05 -6.14
C ILE A 151 9.57 -0.08 -5.09
N GLU A 152 10.45 0.67 -4.47
CA GLU A 152 10.12 1.71 -3.50
C GLU A 152 9.98 3.06 -4.21
N VAL A 153 8.73 3.54 -4.34
CA VAL A 153 8.42 4.81 -5.00
C VAL A 153 8.35 5.90 -3.95
N ILE A 154 9.31 6.80 -3.95
CA ILE A 154 9.38 7.91 -2.99
C ILE A 154 8.39 9.00 -3.38
N LEU A 155 7.50 9.32 -2.44
CA LEU A 155 6.46 10.34 -2.60
C LEU A 155 6.62 11.42 -1.54
N ASN A 156 5.95 12.58 -1.76
CA ASN A 156 5.80 13.60 -0.73
C ASN A 156 4.72 13.20 0.30
N GLN A 157 4.62 13.94 1.39
CA GLN A 157 3.62 13.72 2.45
C GLN A 157 2.29 14.42 2.20
N GLU A 158 2.05 14.90 1.00
CA GLU A 158 0.82 15.57 0.65
C GLU A 158 -0.39 14.65 0.81
N LEU A 159 -1.37 15.12 1.55
CA LEU A 159 -2.65 14.41 1.72
C LEU A 159 -3.52 14.77 0.52
N GLY A 160 -3.49 13.97 -0.52
CA GLY A 160 -4.28 14.18 -1.72
C GLY A 160 -5.78 14.41 -1.44
N GLU A 161 -6.49 14.99 -2.40
CA GLU A 161 -7.94 15.18 -2.33
C GLU A 161 -8.69 13.88 -2.00
N PRO A 162 -9.76 13.92 -1.18
CA PRO A 162 -10.58 12.74 -0.94
C PRO A 162 -11.22 12.30 -2.25
N PHE A 163 -11.13 11.04 -2.56
CA PHE A 163 -11.80 10.50 -3.73
C PHE A 163 -13.35 10.51 -3.60
N ARG A 164 -13.88 10.76 -2.41
CA ARG A 164 -15.31 10.94 -2.11
C ARG A 164 -15.50 12.21 -1.32
N ARG A 165 -15.68 13.33 -2.01
CA ARG A 165 -15.92 14.64 -1.38
C ARG A 165 -17.18 14.69 -0.50
N ASP A 166 -18.20 13.92 -0.84
CA ASP A 166 -19.47 13.82 -0.13
C ASP A 166 -19.37 12.99 1.17
N ALA A 167 -18.52 11.97 1.21
CA ALA A 167 -18.29 11.16 2.39
C ALA A 167 -17.66 11.98 3.55
N MET A 168 -17.02 13.09 3.23
CA MET A 168 -16.33 13.97 4.16
C MET A 168 -17.26 15.05 4.78
N LYS A 169 -18.43 15.25 4.19
CA LYS A 169 -19.39 16.31 4.63
C LYS A 169 -20.44 15.80 5.61
N LYS A 170 -20.60 14.49 5.74
CA LYS A 170 -21.61 13.90 6.62
C LYS A 170 -20.92 13.02 7.66
N PRO A 171 -21.21 13.19 8.96
CA PRO A 171 -20.73 12.28 9.98
C PRO A 171 -21.22 10.86 9.67
N VAL A 172 -20.31 9.89 9.66
CA VAL A 172 -20.66 8.48 9.54
C VAL A 172 -21.46 8.12 10.78
N ARG A 173 -22.72 7.77 10.61
CA ARG A 173 -23.51 7.17 11.70
C ARG A 173 -23.09 5.72 11.83
N VAL A 174 -22.38 5.41 12.88
CA VAL A 174 -22.18 4.02 13.28
C VAL A 174 -23.48 3.55 13.93
N ALA A 175 -24.07 2.48 13.42
CA ALA A 175 -25.30 1.95 13.98
C ALA A 175 -25.11 1.64 15.48
N GLY A 176 -26.01 2.16 16.32
CA GLY A 176 -25.95 1.98 17.77
C GLY A 176 -25.16 3.06 18.56
N ILE A 177 -24.47 3.97 17.90
CA ILE A 177 -23.79 5.09 18.58
C ILE A 177 -24.50 6.40 18.24
N ASN A 178 -25.01 7.06 19.25
CA ASN A 178 -25.62 8.37 19.10
C ASN A 178 -24.50 9.42 18.97
N LYS A 179 -24.66 10.41 18.09
CA LYS A 179 -23.69 11.50 17.90
C LYS A 179 -23.33 12.23 19.21
N LYS A 180 -24.27 12.28 20.17
CA LYS A 180 -24.05 12.85 21.50
C LYS A 180 -23.05 12.06 22.35
N ASP A 181 -22.87 10.79 22.06
CA ASP A 181 -21.99 9.87 22.78
C ASP A 181 -20.59 9.75 22.14
N MET A 182 -20.43 10.30 20.93
CA MET A 182 -19.15 10.47 20.28
C MET A 182 -18.42 11.65 20.92
N ARG A 183 -17.73 11.41 22.02
CA ARG A 183 -16.91 12.43 22.66
C ARG A 183 -15.69 12.73 21.80
N PRO A 184 -15.41 14.02 21.47
CA PRO A 184 -14.08 14.37 21.00
C PRO A 184 -13.09 13.93 22.08
N GLN A 185 -12.03 13.22 21.68
CA GLN A 185 -10.94 12.96 22.62
C GLN A 185 -10.46 14.31 23.13
N LYS A 186 -10.55 14.51 24.44
CA LYS A 186 -9.92 15.67 25.07
C LYS A 186 -8.45 15.61 24.69
N SER A 187 -7.92 16.73 24.17
CA SER A 187 -6.48 16.87 23.95
C SER A 187 -5.75 16.41 25.21
N LEU A 188 -4.77 15.56 25.07
CA LEU A 188 -3.88 15.12 26.17
C LEU A 188 -2.97 16.27 26.67
N ASN A 189 -3.21 17.50 26.19
CA ASN A 189 -2.54 18.73 26.59
C ASN A 189 -3.53 19.55 27.43
N GLY A 190 -3.75 19.11 28.66
CA GLY A 190 -4.31 19.85 29.78
C GLY A 190 -3.31 19.86 30.88
#